data_ffb77794bc79205e4cb162a21fb271e1
#
_entry.id   ffb77794bc79205e4cb162a21fb271e1
#
_cell.length_a   1.000
_cell.length_b   1.000
_cell.length_c   1.000
_cell.angle_alpha   90.00
_cell.angle_beta   90.00
_cell.angle_gamma   90.00
#
_symmetry.space_group_name_H-M   'P 1'
#
loop_
_entity.id
_entity.type
_entity.pdbx_description
1 polymer ?
#
loop_
_entity_poly.entity_id
_entity_poly.type
_entity_poly.pdbx_seq_one_letter_code
_entity_poly.pdbx_strand_id
1 'polypeptide(L)'
;SFHIKKHLKIGKGGMILTDDADAAAWFRKGRYEGRGEVMYHEDNIEINGWNAYMTPEQAARGLMLMQNYPEYMEDLPEEPFYRDLREFSLFKDIEVIK
;
A
#
# COMPACT_ATOMS: atom_id res chain seq x y z
N SER A 1 -2.57 5.42 0.99
CA SER A 1 -3.56 4.37 1.25
C SER A 1 -4.81 4.57 0.41
N PHE A 2 -5.37 3.48 -0.08
CA PHE A 2 -6.64 3.45 -0.82
C PHE A 2 -7.77 2.80 0.00
N HIS A 3 -7.64 2.82 1.31
CA HIS A 3 -8.69 2.36 2.20
C HIS A 3 -10.00 3.13 1.96
N ILE A 4 -11.15 2.51 2.25
CA ILE A 4 -12.47 3.10 2.00
C ILE A 4 -12.71 4.44 2.72
N LYS A 5 -11.96 4.72 3.80
CA LYS A 5 -12.01 6.00 4.51
C LYS A 5 -11.09 7.09 3.91
N LYS A 6 -10.36 6.81 2.85
CA LYS A 6 -9.45 7.75 2.20
C LYS A 6 -10.11 8.43 1.00
N HIS A 7 -9.40 9.40 0.41
CA HIS A 7 -9.92 10.14 -0.75
C HIS A 7 -10.22 9.24 -1.93
N LEU A 8 -9.26 8.41 -2.35
CA LEU A 8 -9.46 7.43 -3.40
C LEU A 8 -9.87 6.09 -2.78
N LYS A 9 -11.16 5.84 -2.79
CA LYS A 9 -11.80 4.74 -2.04
C LYS A 9 -11.85 3.45 -2.86
N ILE A 10 -10.68 2.87 -3.14
CA ILE A 10 -10.63 1.55 -3.79
C ILE A 10 -11.10 0.46 -2.82
N GLY A 11 -10.83 0.65 -1.52
CA GLY A 11 -11.17 -0.27 -0.44
C GLY A 11 -9.94 -0.91 0.19
N LYS A 12 -8.92 -1.19 -0.60
CA LYS A 12 -7.65 -1.79 -0.19
C LYS A 12 -6.53 -1.31 -1.09
N GLY A 13 -5.29 -1.40 -0.60
CA GLY A 13 -4.10 -1.03 -1.35
C GLY A 13 -3.56 0.34 -0.99
N GLY A 14 -2.60 0.77 -1.76
CA GLY A 14 -1.92 2.04 -1.60
C GLY A 14 -1.00 2.33 -2.79
N MET A 15 -0.34 3.46 -2.73
CA MET A 15 0.63 3.88 -3.73
C MET A 15 1.84 4.51 -3.05
N ILE A 16 3.00 4.24 -3.57
CA ILE A 16 4.25 4.92 -3.23
C ILE A 16 4.64 5.78 -4.43
N LEU A 17 4.86 7.05 -4.19
CA LEU A 17 5.38 7.99 -5.18
C LEU A 17 6.85 8.28 -4.87
N THR A 18 7.70 8.22 -5.87
CA THR A 18 9.14 8.49 -5.72
C THR A 18 9.74 8.97 -7.04
N ASP A 19 10.69 9.87 -6.95
CA ASP A 19 11.52 10.31 -8.08
C ASP A 19 12.82 9.48 -8.21
N ASP A 20 13.08 8.60 -7.24
CA ASP A 20 14.21 7.69 -7.26
C ASP A 20 13.88 6.46 -8.12
N ALA A 21 14.55 6.35 -9.28
CA ALA A 21 14.32 5.28 -10.23
C ALA A 21 14.74 3.90 -9.68
N ASP A 22 15.81 3.83 -8.88
CA ASP A 22 16.28 2.59 -8.28
C ASP A 22 15.32 2.11 -7.19
N ALA A 23 14.83 3.03 -6.37
CA ALA A 23 13.78 2.73 -5.40
C ALA A 23 12.50 2.24 -6.09
N ALA A 24 12.07 2.90 -7.17
CA ALA A 24 10.90 2.48 -7.94
C ALA A 24 11.06 1.06 -8.53
N ALA A 25 12.22 0.74 -9.05
CA ALA A 25 12.53 -0.59 -9.58
C ALA A 25 12.50 -1.64 -8.48
N TRP A 26 13.07 -1.34 -7.32
CA TRP A 26 13.05 -2.20 -6.15
C TRP A 26 11.62 -2.46 -5.65
N PHE A 27 10.81 -1.41 -5.52
CA PHE A 27 9.41 -1.54 -5.09
C PHE A 27 8.55 -2.36 -6.06
N ARG A 28 8.80 -2.25 -7.37
CA ARG A 28 8.09 -3.09 -8.36
C ARG A 28 8.35 -4.58 -8.13
N LYS A 29 9.60 -4.95 -7.90
CA LYS A 29 9.96 -6.33 -7.54
C LYS A 29 9.43 -6.71 -6.15
N GLY A 30 9.61 -5.83 -5.17
CA GLY A 30 9.19 -6.06 -3.79
C GLY A 30 7.70 -6.35 -3.64
N ARG A 31 6.83 -5.64 -4.34
CA ARG A 31 5.38 -5.89 -4.34
C ARG A 31 4.95 -7.16 -5.08
N TYR A 32 5.81 -7.69 -5.94
CA TYR A 32 5.56 -8.87 -6.78
C TYR A 32 6.41 -10.07 -6.35
N GLU A 33 6.50 -10.30 -5.04
CA GLU A 33 7.18 -11.48 -4.47
C GLU A 33 8.69 -11.54 -4.78
N GLY A 34 9.31 -10.42 -5.08
CA GLY A 34 10.71 -10.31 -5.49
C GLY A 34 10.94 -10.60 -6.99
N ARG A 35 9.88 -10.84 -7.75
CA ARG A 35 9.93 -11.23 -9.16
C ARG A 35 9.98 -10.00 -10.09
N GLY A 36 10.62 -10.20 -11.25
CA GLY A 36 10.57 -9.23 -12.35
C GLY A 36 9.36 -9.44 -13.27
N GLU A 37 9.17 -8.52 -14.20
CA GLU A 37 8.13 -8.61 -15.24
C GLU A 37 8.66 -9.35 -16.49
N VAL A 38 9.28 -10.50 -16.27
CA VAL A 38 9.87 -11.37 -17.31
C VAL A 38 9.39 -12.79 -17.12
N MET A 39 9.66 -13.63 -18.12
CA MET A 39 9.32 -15.07 -18.03
C MET A 39 10.06 -15.70 -16.85
N TYR A 40 9.38 -16.56 -16.10
CA TYR A 40 9.92 -17.14 -14.87
C TYR A 40 11.30 -17.80 -15.05
N HIS A 41 11.55 -18.48 -16.16
CA HIS A 41 12.82 -19.14 -16.43
C HIS A 41 13.95 -18.15 -16.81
N GLU A 42 13.63 -16.89 -17.08
CA GLU A 42 14.57 -15.81 -17.37
C GLU A 42 14.76 -14.87 -16.16
N ASP A 43 13.91 -15.04 -15.15
CA ASP A 43 13.90 -14.15 -14.00
C ASP A 43 15.02 -14.50 -13.03
N ASN A 44 15.72 -13.48 -12.53
CA ASN A 44 16.69 -13.61 -11.46
C ASN A 44 16.13 -12.98 -10.18
N ILE A 45 15.70 -13.82 -9.25
CA ILE A 45 15.12 -13.37 -7.97
C ILE A 45 16.25 -13.10 -6.98
N GLU A 46 16.53 -11.83 -6.75
CA GLU A 46 17.64 -11.36 -5.89
C GLU A 46 17.16 -10.78 -4.56
N ILE A 47 15.88 -10.47 -4.46
CA ILE A 47 15.31 -9.86 -3.26
C ILE A 47 14.12 -10.66 -2.76
N ASN A 48 13.88 -10.61 -1.46
CA ASN A 48 12.62 -11.05 -0.88
C ASN A 48 11.54 -10.03 -1.19
N GLY A 49 10.33 -10.51 -1.44
CA GLY A 49 9.20 -9.64 -1.69
C GLY A 49 7.92 -10.17 -1.07
N TRP A 50 6.84 -9.45 -1.31
CA TRP A 50 5.52 -9.75 -0.78
C TRP A 50 4.50 -9.78 -1.92
N ASN A 51 3.42 -10.50 -1.71
CA ASN A 51 2.24 -10.39 -2.56
C ASN A 51 1.47 -9.12 -2.19
N ALA A 52 1.90 -7.99 -2.74
CA ALA A 52 1.38 -6.66 -2.44
C ALA A 52 0.96 -5.88 -3.70
N TYR A 53 0.78 -6.55 -4.82
CA TYR A 53 0.24 -5.93 -6.03
C TYR A 53 -1.29 -5.88 -6.02
N MET A 54 -1.84 -4.89 -6.72
CA MET A 54 -3.28 -4.80 -6.92
C MET A 54 -3.79 -5.94 -7.79
N THR A 55 -4.99 -6.41 -7.49
CA THR A 55 -5.74 -7.23 -8.44
C THR A 55 -6.25 -6.37 -9.61
N PRO A 56 -6.51 -6.98 -10.80
CA PRO A 56 -7.08 -6.23 -11.93
C PRO A 56 -8.37 -5.50 -11.59
N GLU A 57 -9.22 -6.07 -10.77
CA GLU A 57 -10.49 -5.44 -10.33
C GLU A 57 -10.24 -4.20 -9.48
N GLN A 58 -9.28 -4.25 -8.57
CA GLN A 58 -8.88 -3.09 -7.75
C GLN A 58 -8.30 -1.98 -8.63
N ALA A 59 -7.44 -2.32 -9.58
CA ALA A 59 -6.83 -1.38 -10.50
C ALA A 59 -7.89 -0.73 -11.42
N ALA A 60 -8.80 -1.51 -11.97
CA ALA A 60 -9.90 -1.02 -12.79
C ALA A 60 -10.82 -0.07 -12.00
N ARG A 61 -11.16 -0.41 -10.76
CA ARG A 61 -11.92 0.46 -9.87
C ARG A 61 -11.18 1.77 -9.61
N GLY A 62 -9.89 1.71 -9.34
CA GLY A 62 -9.07 2.89 -9.10
C GLY A 62 -9.02 3.82 -10.33
N LEU A 63 -8.81 3.28 -11.52
CA LEU A 63 -8.83 4.04 -12.76
C LEU A 63 -10.18 4.70 -13.02
N MET A 64 -11.28 4.00 -12.78
CA MET A 64 -12.64 4.54 -12.92
C MET A 64 -12.86 5.70 -11.94
N LEU A 65 -12.46 5.54 -10.69
CA LEU A 65 -12.59 6.60 -9.68
C LEU A 65 -11.73 7.82 -10.00
N MET A 66 -10.56 7.63 -10.61
CA MET A 66 -9.67 8.71 -11.01
C MET A 66 -10.21 9.56 -12.16
N GLN A 67 -11.11 9.05 -12.99
CA GLN A 67 -11.68 9.81 -14.12
C GLN A 67 -12.38 11.10 -13.70
N ASN A 68 -13.00 11.10 -12.52
CA ASN A 68 -13.72 12.24 -11.97
C ASN A 68 -13.06 12.79 -10.70
N TYR A 69 -11.81 12.43 -10.47
CA TYR A 69 -11.08 12.88 -9.30
C TYR A 69 -10.72 14.36 -9.46
N PRO A 70 -11.05 15.23 -8.49
CA PRO A 70 -10.72 16.65 -8.58
C PRO A 70 -9.22 16.87 -8.50
N GLU A 71 -8.74 17.94 -9.13
CA GLU A 71 -7.32 18.33 -9.08
C GLU A 71 -6.86 18.66 -7.66
N TYR A 72 -7.76 19.21 -6.85
CA TYR A 72 -7.52 19.53 -5.45
C TYR A 72 -8.57 18.88 -4.54
N MET A 73 -8.09 18.30 -3.46
CA MET A 73 -8.93 17.77 -2.39
C MET A 73 -8.45 18.32 -1.04
N GLU A 74 -9.38 18.77 -0.23
CA GLU A 74 -9.08 19.11 1.15
C GLU A 74 -8.68 17.87 1.95
N ASP A 75 -7.81 18.05 2.94
CA ASP A 75 -7.44 16.97 3.85
C ASP A 75 -8.69 16.46 4.59
N LEU A 76 -8.71 15.14 4.78
CA LEU A 76 -9.75 14.54 5.61
C LEU A 76 -9.57 14.98 7.05
N PRO A 77 -10.66 15.22 7.80
CA PRO A 77 -10.56 15.55 9.21
C PRO A 77 -9.82 14.43 9.96
N GLU A 78 -8.94 14.82 10.88
CA GLU A 78 -8.29 13.88 11.78
C GLU A 78 -9.34 13.24 12.70
N GLU A 79 -9.26 11.93 12.87
CA GLU A 79 -10.03 11.26 13.91
C GLU A 79 -9.41 11.61 15.26
N PRO A 80 -10.17 12.24 16.18
CA PRO A 80 -9.58 12.86 17.35
C PRO A 80 -9.04 11.87 18.41
N PHE A 81 -9.33 10.57 18.27
CA PHE A 81 -8.96 9.59 19.30
C PHE A 81 -8.60 8.23 18.73
N TYR A 82 -7.31 7.96 18.65
CA TYR A 82 -6.83 6.59 18.60
C TYR A 82 -6.59 6.10 20.03
N ARG A 83 -7.20 5.01 20.39
CA ARG A 83 -6.93 4.36 21.67
C ARG A 83 -5.49 3.83 21.70
N ASP A 84 -4.84 3.92 22.84
CA ASP A 84 -3.56 3.26 23.05
C ASP A 84 -3.74 1.75 22.89
N LEU A 85 -2.85 1.09 22.13
CA LEU A 85 -2.93 -0.35 21.91
C LEU A 85 -2.88 -1.14 23.22
N ARG A 86 -2.18 -0.63 24.23
CA ARG A 86 -2.09 -1.23 25.58
C ARG A 86 -3.43 -1.28 26.32
N GLU A 87 -4.42 -0.52 25.90
CA GLU A 87 -5.78 -0.57 26.45
C GLU A 87 -6.56 -1.82 25.99
N PHE A 88 -6.12 -2.47 24.93
CA PHE A 88 -6.74 -3.69 24.45
C PHE A 88 -6.14 -4.91 25.14
N SER A 89 -7.00 -5.85 25.55
CA SER A 89 -6.60 -7.04 26.30
C SER A 89 -5.48 -7.85 25.63
N LEU A 90 -5.47 -7.89 24.30
CA LEU A 90 -4.45 -8.59 23.51
C LEU A 90 -3.03 -8.03 23.74
N PHE A 91 -2.90 -6.74 24.04
CA PHE A 91 -1.61 -6.04 24.13
C PHE A 91 -1.24 -5.63 25.55
N LYS A 92 -2.07 -5.97 26.55
CA LYS A 92 -1.89 -5.53 27.95
C LYS A 92 -0.58 -5.94 28.57
N ASP A 93 -0.08 -7.13 28.18
CA ASP A 93 1.08 -7.76 28.81
C ASP A 93 2.30 -7.77 27.89
N ILE A 94 2.27 -6.97 26.79
CA ILE A 94 3.42 -6.84 25.89
C ILE A 94 4.42 -5.85 26.48
N GLU A 95 5.56 -6.36 26.91
CA GLU A 95 6.69 -5.52 27.27
C GLU A 95 7.24 -4.82 26.03
N VAL A 96 7.27 -3.49 26.09
CA VAL A 96 7.93 -2.69 25.06
C VAL A 96 9.44 -2.83 25.27
N ILE A 97 10.10 -3.59 24.40
CA ILE A 97 11.56 -3.63 24.34
C ILE A 97 12.03 -2.26 23.85
N LYS A 98 12.71 -1.52 24.70
CA LYS A 98 13.31 -0.23 24.37
C LYS A 98 14.65 -0.43 23.68
#